data_bc1b32d33409a213b5bf544254bbac67
#
_entry.id   bc1b32d33409a213b5bf544254bbac67
#
_cell.length_a   1.000
_cell.length_b   1.000
_cell.length_c   1.000
_cell.angle_alpha   90.00
_cell.angle_beta   90.00
_cell.angle_gamma   90.00
#
_symmetry.space_group_name_H-M   'P 1'
#
loop_
_entity.id
_entity.type
_entity.pdbx_description
1 polymer ?
#
loop_
_entity_poly.entity_id
_entity_poly.type
_entity_poly.pdbx_seq_one_letter_code
_entity_poly.pdbx_strand_id
1 'polypeptide(L)'
;LDPVHGMWFALFCERRGLRFPSLRFVICSYEFVSVVHRRILARVFGVPVFNLYGSTETGHLLMENEAGEMKTSHETALLEMLDTDADGVGTLLTTTLSNDFMPLLRYRIGDLAQRNEQPYGTDYIVHGRIRDALTATDGRRVTTWQVDQCFTDVAGVAHYQLRPNADGQFRLRYIPDSGGPDERNLKPAVMGLEALLKTEVATESVPTLLPEASGKFRLTSP
;
A
#
# COMPACT_ATOMS: atom_id res chain seq x y z
N LEU A 1 -12.93 5.36 1.77
CA LEU A 1 -12.95 5.09 0.32
C LEU A 1 -11.79 4.19 -0.10
N ASP A 2 -11.90 3.55 -1.25
CA ASP A 2 -10.79 2.83 -1.87
C ASP A 2 -9.72 3.83 -2.34
N PRO A 3 -8.40 3.59 -2.09
CA PRO A 3 -7.36 4.58 -2.37
C PRO A 3 -7.16 4.86 -3.85
N VAL A 4 -7.34 3.88 -4.75
CA VAL A 4 -7.17 4.06 -6.21
C VAL A 4 -8.35 4.85 -6.78
N HIS A 5 -9.57 4.46 -6.45
CA HIS A 5 -10.78 5.20 -6.87
C HIS A 5 -10.81 6.59 -6.23
N GLY A 6 -10.37 6.72 -4.98
CA GLY A 6 -10.20 8.01 -4.31
C GLY A 6 -9.23 8.93 -5.04
N MET A 7 -8.09 8.40 -5.46
CA MET A 7 -7.11 9.14 -6.25
C MET A 7 -7.70 9.59 -7.60
N TRP A 8 -8.40 8.71 -8.33
CA TRP A 8 -9.08 9.10 -9.58
C TRP A 8 -10.12 10.20 -9.36
N PHE A 9 -10.91 10.08 -8.28
CA PHE A 9 -11.89 11.09 -7.90
C PHE A 9 -11.22 12.42 -7.54
N ALA A 10 -10.12 12.39 -6.80
CA ALA A 10 -9.36 13.59 -6.45
C ALA A 10 -8.84 14.31 -7.71
N LEU A 11 -8.23 13.58 -8.66
CA LEU A 11 -7.76 14.15 -9.93
C LEU A 11 -8.91 14.71 -10.78
N PHE A 12 -10.09 14.07 -10.75
CA PHE A 12 -11.29 14.60 -11.38
C PHE A 12 -11.73 15.92 -10.74
N CYS A 13 -11.77 15.98 -9.41
CA CYS A 13 -12.13 17.19 -8.65
C CYS A 13 -11.16 18.34 -8.94
N GLU A 14 -9.85 18.04 -8.95
CA GLU A 14 -8.80 19.02 -9.25
C GLU A 14 -9.01 19.65 -10.64
N ARG A 15 -9.20 18.82 -11.67
CA ARG A 15 -9.46 19.29 -13.05
C ARG A 15 -10.73 20.11 -13.19
N ARG A 16 -11.74 19.85 -12.35
CA ARG A 16 -13.03 20.56 -12.35
C ARG A 16 -13.08 21.74 -11.38
N GLY A 17 -12.02 21.96 -10.61
CA GLY A 17 -12.01 23.00 -9.58
C GLY A 17 -12.98 22.75 -8.43
N LEU A 18 -13.42 21.52 -8.20
CA LEU A 18 -14.36 21.18 -7.13
C LEU A 18 -13.65 21.24 -5.77
N ARG A 19 -14.36 21.78 -4.77
CA ARG A 19 -13.88 21.94 -3.40
C ARG A 19 -14.91 21.41 -2.40
N PHE A 20 -14.42 20.90 -1.28
CA PHE A 20 -15.24 20.32 -0.21
C PHE A 20 -14.90 21.00 1.12
N PRO A 21 -15.40 22.23 1.39
CA PRO A 21 -14.99 23.03 2.55
C PRO A 21 -15.35 22.40 3.89
N SER A 22 -16.30 21.48 3.93
CA SER A 22 -16.69 20.75 5.14
C SER A 22 -15.95 19.42 5.33
N LEU A 23 -15.11 19.02 4.38
CA LEU A 23 -14.32 17.79 4.53
C LEU A 23 -13.23 18.03 5.58
N ARG A 24 -13.09 17.10 6.52
CA ARG A 24 -12.13 17.20 7.64
C ARG A 24 -10.99 16.21 7.54
N PHE A 25 -11.23 15.05 6.97
CA PHE A 25 -10.26 13.99 6.75
C PHE A 25 -10.75 13.00 5.70
N VAL A 26 -9.85 12.19 5.18
CA VAL A 26 -10.15 11.06 4.31
C VAL A 26 -9.70 9.78 5.00
N ILE A 27 -10.55 8.75 5.02
CA ILE A 27 -10.18 7.40 5.45
C ILE A 27 -10.12 6.51 4.20
N CYS A 28 -8.97 5.89 3.97
CA CYS A 28 -8.75 4.89 2.92
C CYS A 28 -8.79 3.48 3.51
N SER A 29 -9.44 2.56 2.81
CA SER A 29 -9.52 1.15 3.18
C SER A 29 -9.68 0.28 1.92
N TYR A 30 -9.80 -1.04 2.08
CA TYR A 30 -10.00 -2.07 1.05
C TYR A 30 -8.77 -2.48 0.25
N GLU A 31 -7.89 -1.56 -0.10
CA GLU A 31 -6.66 -1.81 -0.85
C GLU A 31 -5.46 -1.15 -0.14
N PHE A 32 -4.27 -1.49 -0.61
CA PHE A 32 -3.03 -0.92 -0.08
C PHE A 32 -2.99 0.60 -0.32
N VAL A 33 -2.80 1.38 0.74
CA VAL A 33 -2.72 2.85 0.67
C VAL A 33 -1.30 3.27 0.31
N SER A 34 -1.04 3.44 -0.98
CA SER A 34 0.26 3.88 -1.48
C SER A 34 0.58 5.32 -1.12
N VAL A 35 1.88 5.61 -0.93
CA VAL A 35 2.38 6.98 -0.72
C VAL A 35 2.01 7.92 -1.87
N VAL A 36 1.93 7.43 -3.11
CA VAL A 36 1.53 8.25 -4.27
C VAL A 36 0.05 8.62 -4.22
N HIS A 37 -0.83 7.67 -3.85
CA HIS A 37 -2.27 7.93 -3.70
C HIS A 37 -2.54 8.89 -2.55
N ARG A 38 -1.92 8.65 -1.39
CA ARG A 38 -2.02 9.49 -0.20
C ARG A 38 -1.63 10.94 -0.52
N ARG A 39 -0.54 11.15 -1.25
CA ARG A 39 -0.05 12.47 -1.65
C ARG A 39 -1.08 13.22 -2.48
N ILE A 40 -1.68 12.57 -3.48
CA ILE A 40 -2.69 13.19 -4.34
C ILE A 40 -3.94 13.54 -3.54
N LEU A 41 -4.44 12.61 -2.72
CA LEU A 41 -5.61 12.85 -1.86
C LEU A 41 -5.38 14.03 -0.91
N ALA A 42 -4.24 14.06 -0.22
CA ALA A 42 -3.89 15.14 0.69
C ALA A 42 -3.72 16.47 -0.04
N ARG A 43 -3.06 16.48 -1.19
CA ARG A 43 -2.86 17.69 -2.01
C ARG A 43 -4.18 18.29 -2.51
N VAL A 44 -5.06 17.43 -3.05
CA VAL A 44 -6.30 17.92 -3.70
C VAL A 44 -7.35 18.30 -2.67
N PHE A 45 -7.51 17.54 -1.62
CA PHE A 45 -8.54 17.78 -0.61
C PHE A 45 -8.07 18.70 0.53
N GLY A 46 -6.77 18.85 0.73
CA GLY A 46 -6.20 19.72 1.77
C GLY A 46 -6.47 19.24 3.19
N VAL A 47 -6.68 17.94 3.38
CA VAL A 47 -7.02 17.32 4.68
C VAL A 47 -6.16 16.08 4.94
N PRO A 48 -6.02 15.65 6.21
CA PRO A 48 -5.33 14.40 6.55
C PRO A 48 -5.97 13.18 5.88
N VAL A 49 -5.12 12.21 5.51
CA VAL A 49 -5.53 10.93 4.93
C VAL A 49 -5.08 9.81 5.87
N PHE A 50 -6.01 9.03 6.35
CA PHE A 50 -5.78 7.93 7.28
C PHE A 50 -6.01 6.57 6.60
N ASN A 51 -5.24 5.58 7.02
CA ASN A 51 -5.40 4.19 6.59
C ASN A 51 -6.23 3.41 7.63
N LEU A 52 -7.18 2.63 7.14
CA LEU A 52 -7.99 1.71 7.94
C LEU A 52 -7.84 0.31 7.35
N TYR A 53 -7.09 -0.54 8.05
CA TYR A 53 -6.77 -1.89 7.60
C TYR A 53 -7.69 -2.92 8.23
N GLY A 54 -8.10 -3.88 7.44
CA GLY A 54 -8.91 -5.04 7.84
C GLY A 54 -9.32 -5.88 6.64
N SER A 55 -10.18 -6.85 6.89
CA SER A 55 -10.77 -7.68 5.85
C SER A 55 -12.26 -7.87 6.09
N THR A 56 -12.98 -8.40 5.09
CA THR A 56 -14.42 -8.64 5.21
C THR A 56 -14.74 -9.61 6.36
N GLU A 57 -13.91 -10.63 6.52
CA GLU A 57 -14.08 -11.69 7.51
C GLU A 57 -13.65 -11.27 8.93
N THR A 58 -12.73 -10.33 9.06
CA THR A 58 -12.19 -9.90 10.37
C THR A 58 -12.73 -8.57 10.86
N GLY A 59 -13.35 -7.80 9.97
CA GLY A 59 -13.64 -6.39 10.25
C GLY A 59 -12.37 -5.54 10.27
N HIS A 60 -12.40 -4.41 10.97
CA HIS A 60 -11.27 -3.48 11.07
C HIS A 60 -10.31 -3.94 12.17
N LEU A 61 -9.03 -4.06 11.84
CA LEU A 61 -7.98 -4.55 12.72
C LEU A 61 -7.02 -3.47 13.18
N LEU A 62 -6.64 -2.57 12.27
CA LEU A 62 -5.71 -1.48 12.52
C LEU A 62 -6.27 -0.17 11.99
N MET A 63 -6.06 0.92 12.73
CA MET A 63 -6.37 2.27 12.29
C MET A 63 -5.17 3.17 12.49
N GLU A 64 -4.87 3.98 11.50
CA GLU A 64 -3.80 4.96 11.57
C GLU A 64 -4.20 6.13 12.45
N ASN A 65 -3.31 6.53 13.34
CA ASN A 65 -3.47 7.72 14.18
C ASN A 65 -2.86 8.97 13.51
N GLU A 66 -2.93 10.11 14.18
CA GLU A 66 -2.40 11.39 13.67
C GLU A 66 -0.87 11.41 13.53
N ALA A 67 -0.16 10.49 14.22
CA ALA A 67 1.29 10.32 14.09
C ALA A 67 1.68 9.40 12.91
N GLY A 68 0.71 8.85 12.17
CA GLY A 68 0.95 7.90 11.07
C GLY A 68 1.20 6.46 11.52
N GLU A 69 0.90 6.14 12.78
CA GLU A 69 1.10 4.80 13.35
C GLU A 69 -0.18 3.96 13.23
N MET A 70 -0.06 2.74 12.72
CA MET A 70 -1.19 1.78 12.64
C MET A 70 -1.38 1.09 13.98
N LYS A 71 -2.39 1.49 14.71
CA LYS A 71 -2.73 0.96 16.05
C LYS A 71 -3.82 -0.11 15.98
N THR A 72 -3.67 -1.13 16.81
CA THR A 72 -4.62 -2.25 16.92
C THR A 72 -5.88 -1.83 17.67
N SER A 73 -7.02 -2.33 17.21
CA SER A 73 -8.24 -2.36 18.02
C SER A 73 -8.22 -3.61 18.93
N HIS A 74 -7.71 -3.47 20.15
CA HIS A 74 -7.55 -4.59 21.10
C HIS A 74 -8.89 -5.22 21.54
N GLU A 75 -10.00 -4.51 21.36
CA GLU A 75 -11.34 -5.02 21.69
C GLU A 75 -11.88 -5.94 20.59
N THR A 76 -11.37 -5.81 19.35
CA THR A 76 -11.91 -6.54 18.20
C THR A 76 -11.08 -7.76 17.83
N ALA A 77 -9.77 -7.72 18.03
CA ALA A 77 -8.89 -8.79 17.62
C ALA A 77 -7.56 -8.84 18.38
N LEU A 78 -7.01 -10.05 18.49
CA LEU A 78 -5.63 -10.32 18.83
C LEU A 78 -4.83 -10.54 17.54
N LEU A 79 -3.71 -9.84 17.39
CA LEU A 79 -2.81 -9.97 16.26
C LEU A 79 -1.51 -10.67 16.66
N GLU A 80 -1.08 -11.63 15.87
CA GLU A 80 0.17 -12.38 16.05
C GLU A 80 0.98 -12.33 14.77
N MET A 81 2.31 -12.47 14.88
CA MET A 81 3.21 -12.58 13.74
C MET A 81 3.73 -14.01 13.63
N LEU A 82 3.70 -14.59 12.45
CA LEU A 82 4.19 -15.93 12.17
C LEU A 82 5.27 -15.90 11.11
N ASP A 83 6.29 -16.75 11.28
CA ASP A 83 7.38 -16.95 10.30
C ASP A 83 8.06 -15.62 9.91
N THR A 84 8.45 -14.83 10.92
CA THR A 84 9.14 -13.53 10.72
C THR A 84 10.55 -13.75 10.16
N ASP A 85 10.90 -12.98 9.13
CA ASP A 85 12.25 -12.93 8.58
C ASP A 85 13.20 -12.06 9.44
N ALA A 86 14.43 -11.87 8.96
CA ALA A 86 15.45 -11.09 9.65
C ALA A 86 15.08 -9.61 9.83
N ASP A 87 14.22 -9.08 8.95
CA ASP A 87 13.70 -7.72 9.01
C ASP A 87 12.44 -7.61 9.89
N GLY A 88 12.01 -8.71 10.52
CA GLY A 88 10.82 -8.76 11.37
C GLY A 88 9.50 -8.82 10.58
N VAL A 89 9.55 -9.02 9.26
CA VAL A 89 8.36 -9.13 8.41
C VAL A 89 7.86 -10.56 8.38
N GLY A 90 6.62 -10.77 8.80
CA GLY A 90 6.01 -12.09 8.87
C GLY A 90 4.56 -12.11 8.39
N THR A 91 3.97 -13.28 8.45
CA THR A 91 2.53 -13.47 8.16
C THR A 91 1.69 -13.00 9.32
N LEU A 92 0.71 -12.14 9.04
CA LEU A 92 -0.23 -11.66 10.04
C LEU A 92 -1.31 -12.72 10.32
N LEU A 93 -1.41 -13.12 11.57
CA LEU A 93 -2.49 -13.94 12.10
C LEU A 93 -3.46 -13.10 12.91
N THR A 94 -4.74 -13.42 12.82
CA THR A 94 -5.80 -12.73 13.55
C THR A 94 -6.66 -13.74 14.32
N THR A 95 -6.89 -13.45 15.60
CA THR A 95 -7.96 -14.08 16.39
C THR A 95 -9.02 -13.02 16.65
N THR A 96 -10.24 -13.24 16.14
CA THR A 96 -11.35 -12.29 16.37
C THR A 96 -11.91 -12.46 17.79
N LEU A 97 -12.17 -11.33 18.47
CA LEU A 97 -12.66 -11.32 19.86
C LEU A 97 -14.13 -10.92 19.96
N SER A 98 -14.69 -10.31 18.92
CA SER A 98 -16.04 -9.76 18.91
C SER A 98 -16.96 -10.36 17.84
N ASN A 99 -16.51 -11.38 17.09
CA ASN A 99 -17.32 -12.01 16.05
C ASN A 99 -17.87 -13.36 16.52
N ASP A 100 -19.04 -13.32 17.12
CA ASP A 100 -19.70 -14.51 17.68
C ASP A 100 -20.29 -15.45 16.61
N PHE A 101 -20.53 -14.93 15.39
CA PHE A 101 -21.10 -15.72 14.29
C PHE A 101 -20.06 -16.52 13.51
N MET A 102 -18.85 -15.99 13.40
CA MET A 102 -17.74 -16.65 12.73
C MET A 102 -16.45 -16.37 13.50
N PRO A 103 -16.24 -17.02 14.65
CA PRO A 103 -15.02 -16.84 15.42
C PRO A 103 -13.82 -17.38 14.66
N LEU A 104 -12.86 -16.53 14.40
CA LEU A 104 -11.61 -16.88 13.73
C LEU A 104 -10.51 -17.02 14.78
N LEU A 105 -9.85 -18.18 14.80
CA LEU A 105 -8.74 -18.46 15.71
C LEU A 105 -7.45 -18.59 14.89
N ARG A 106 -6.47 -17.71 15.14
CA ARG A 106 -5.18 -17.67 14.43
C ARG A 106 -5.32 -17.77 12.92
N TYR A 107 -6.29 -17.03 12.39
CA TYR A 107 -6.62 -17.02 10.97
C TYR A 107 -5.55 -16.30 10.17
N ARG A 108 -5.05 -16.95 9.10
CA ARG A 108 -4.10 -16.36 8.15
C ARG A 108 -4.86 -15.50 7.14
N ILE A 109 -4.81 -14.18 7.32
CA ILE A 109 -5.48 -13.23 6.40
C ILE A 109 -4.85 -13.24 5.01
N GLY A 110 -3.57 -13.67 4.91
CA GLY A 110 -2.79 -13.66 3.67
C GLY A 110 -2.00 -12.37 3.46
N ASP A 111 -1.82 -11.58 4.51
CA ASP A 111 -1.04 -10.35 4.51
C ASP A 111 0.28 -10.52 5.26
N LEU A 112 1.27 -9.75 4.82
CA LEU A 112 2.54 -9.55 5.49
C LEU A 112 2.48 -8.29 6.32
N ALA A 113 3.07 -8.34 7.51
CA ALA A 113 3.21 -7.18 8.37
C ALA A 113 4.54 -7.23 9.13
N GLN A 114 4.92 -6.11 9.70
CA GLN A 114 5.99 -5.95 10.67
C GLN A 114 5.39 -5.37 11.94
N ARG A 115 5.76 -5.94 13.09
CA ARG A 115 5.34 -5.46 14.39
C ARG A 115 6.45 -4.62 15.00
N ASN A 116 6.12 -3.40 15.42
CA ASN A 116 7.03 -2.50 16.09
C ASN A 116 6.59 -2.31 17.55
N GLU A 117 7.48 -2.66 18.48
CA GLU A 117 7.26 -2.37 19.90
C GLU A 117 7.65 -0.92 20.19
N GLN A 118 6.73 -0.17 20.78
CA GLN A 118 6.92 1.20 21.18
C GLN A 118 6.76 1.34 22.71
N PRO A 119 7.37 2.34 23.34
CA PRO A 119 7.21 2.54 24.78
C PRO A 119 5.75 2.68 25.28
N TYR A 120 4.86 3.12 24.38
CA TYR A 120 3.44 3.38 24.67
C TYR A 120 2.50 2.46 23.90
N GLY A 121 2.94 1.27 23.53
CA GLY A 121 2.15 0.25 22.83
C GLY A 121 2.78 -0.25 21.56
N THR A 122 2.09 -1.15 20.89
CA THR A 122 2.52 -1.77 19.64
C THR A 122 1.89 -1.06 18.45
N ASP A 123 2.64 -0.83 17.41
CA ASP A 123 2.16 -0.46 16.08
C ASP A 123 2.58 -1.48 15.03
N TYR A 124 1.99 -1.38 13.86
CA TYR A 124 2.21 -2.32 12.76
C TYR A 124 2.47 -1.57 11.46
N ILE A 125 3.37 -2.14 10.65
CA ILE A 125 3.52 -1.77 9.25
C ILE A 125 2.91 -2.90 8.42
N VAL A 126 1.88 -2.60 7.63
CA VAL A 126 1.27 -3.56 6.71
C VAL A 126 2.06 -3.58 5.41
N HIS A 127 2.66 -4.71 5.10
CA HIS A 127 3.55 -4.89 3.95
C HIS A 127 2.83 -5.30 2.65
N GLY A 128 1.52 -5.55 2.72
CA GLY A 128 0.68 -6.00 1.61
C GLY A 128 0.48 -7.52 1.57
N ARG A 129 -0.11 -8.02 0.52
CA ARG A 129 -0.45 -9.44 0.36
C ARG A 129 0.79 -10.31 0.16
N ILE A 130 0.82 -11.51 0.75
CA ILE A 130 1.86 -12.53 0.52
C ILE A 130 1.99 -12.83 -0.98
N ARG A 131 0.86 -13.00 -1.67
CA ARG A 131 0.81 -13.33 -3.10
C ARG A 131 1.25 -12.21 -4.03
N ASP A 132 1.35 -10.97 -3.54
CA ASP A 132 1.76 -9.80 -4.30
C ASP A 132 3.24 -9.47 -4.09
N ALA A 133 3.90 -10.17 -3.16
CA ALA A 133 5.33 -10.03 -2.94
C ALA A 133 6.14 -10.54 -4.13
N LEU A 134 7.18 -9.81 -4.48
CA LEU A 134 8.11 -10.15 -5.55
C LEU A 134 9.29 -10.96 -4.98
N THR A 135 9.99 -11.65 -5.86
CA THR A 135 11.25 -12.32 -5.52
C THR A 135 12.38 -11.60 -6.24
N ALA A 136 13.34 -11.05 -5.49
CA ALA A 136 14.55 -10.45 -6.03
C ALA A 136 15.45 -11.53 -6.65
N THR A 137 16.41 -11.15 -7.49
CA THR A 137 17.31 -12.10 -8.17
C THR A 137 18.21 -12.89 -7.19
N ASP A 138 18.42 -12.39 -5.98
CA ASP A 138 19.14 -13.06 -4.90
C ASP A 138 18.23 -13.99 -4.05
N GLY A 139 16.96 -14.16 -4.44
CA GLY A 139 15.97 -15.02 -3.78
C GLY A 139 15.25 -14.37 -2.60
N ARG A 140 15.56 -13.13 -2.22
CA ARG A 140 14.86 -12.41 -1.15
C ARG A 140 13.45 -12.01 -1.56
N ARG A 141 12.55 -12.05 -0.60
CA ARG A 141 11.20 -11.51 -0.74
C ARG A 141 11.25 -9.97 -0.71
N VAL A 142 10.57 -9.34 -1.66
CA VAL A 142 10.37 -7.89 -1.72
C VAL A 142 8.87 -7.61 -1.64
N THR A 143 8.44 -6.89 -0.62
CA THR A 143 7.04 -6.65 -0.33
C THR A 143 6.50 -5.43 -1.07
N THR A 144 5.17 -5.33 -1.22
CA THR A 144 4.52 -4.15 -1.81
C THR A 144 4.91 -2.87 -1.07
N TRP A 145 4.99 -2.91 0.27
CA TRP A 145 5.40 -1.75 1.07
C TRP A 145 6.83 -1.31 0.74
N GLN A 146 7.79 -2.23 0.66
CA GLN A 146 9.18 -1.88 0.31
C GLN A 146 9.27 -1.23 -1.06
N VAL A 147 8.52 -1.73 -2.05
CA VAL A 147 8.40 -1.11 -3.38
C VAL A 147 7.81 0.29 -3.27
N ASP A 148 6.72 0.45 -2.51
CA ASP A 148 6.02 1.72 -2.33
C ASP A 148 6.90 2.80 -1.69
N GLN A 149 7.78 2.42 -0.75
CA GLN A 149 8.71 3.36 -0.11
C GLN A 149 9.70 3.99 -1.09
N CYS A 150 10.00 3.34 -2.22
CA CYS A 150 10.82 3.94 -3.27
C CYS A 150 10.18 5.20 -3.90
N PHE A 151 8.87 5.40 -3.70
CA PHE A 151 8.12 6.55 -4.24
C PHE A 151 7.88 7.66 -3.22
N THR A 152 8.43 7.58 -2.00
CA THR A 152 8.17 8.55 -0.92
C THR A 152 8.47 9.99 -1.34
N ASP A 153 9.57 10.22 -2.06
CA ASP A 153 10.01 11.55 -2.51
C ASP A 153 9.79 11.78 -4.02
N VAL A 154 9.02 10.92 -4.69
CA VAL A 154 8.79 10.98 -6.13
C VAL A 154 7.47 11.67 -6.43
N ALA A 155 7.53 12.89 -6.97
CA ALA A 155 6.36 13.61 -7.48
C ALA A 155 6.05 13.23 -8.95
N GLY A 156 4.81 13.53 -9.38
CA GLY A 156 4.41 13.38 -10.79
C GLY A 156 3.96 11.98 -11.20
N VAL A 157 3.86 11.05 -10.26
CA VAL A 157 3.27 9.71 -10.46
C VAL A 157 1.92 9.65 -9.77
N ALA A 158 0.87 9.28 -10.52
CA ALA A 158 -0.48 9.11 -9.99
C ALA A 158 -0.76 7.68 -9.53
N HIS A 159 -0.28 6.71 -10.30
CA HIS A 159 -0.44 5.28 -10.01
C HIS A 159 0.69 4.51 -10.66
N TYR A 160 1.04 3.36 -10.12
CA TYR A 160 2.09 2.51 -10.68
C TYR A 160 1.79 1.03 -10.51
N GLN A 161 2.51 0.22 -11.27
CA GLN A 161 2.50 -1.24 -11.17
C GLN A 161 3.89 -1.76 -11.52
N LEU A 162 4.45 -2.60 -10.66
CA LEU A 162 5.73 -3.28 -10.84
C LEU A 162 5.50 -4.77 -11.01
N ARG A 163 5.91 -5.34 -12.15
CA ARG A 163 5.78 -6.76 -12.47
C ARG A 163 6.98 -7.26 -13.26
N PRO A 164 7.35 -8.54 -13.15
CA PRO A 164 8.20 -9.15 -14.15
C PRO A 164 7.43 -9.29 -15.48
N ASN A 165 8.14 -9.15 -16.59
CA ASN A 165 7.65 -9.52 -17.91
C ASN A 165 7.85 -11.03 -18.15
N ALA A 166 7.50 -11.51 -19.35
CA ALA A 166 7.65 -12.93 -19.74
C ALA A 166 9.11 -13.43 -19.68
N ASP A 167 10.08 -12.54 -19.82
CA ASP A 167 11.51 -12.84 -19.77
C ASP A 167 12.08 -12.75 -18.34
N GLY A 168 11.23 -12.50 -17.34
CA GLY A 168 11.63 -12.33 -15.94
C GLY A 168 12.23 -10.96 -15.59
N GLN A 169 12.33 -10.05 -16.57
CA GLN A 169 12.81 -8.70 -16.33
C GLN A 169 11.71 -7.83 -15.71
N PHE A 170 12.03 -7.08 -14.67
CA PHE A 170 11.06 -6.22 -14.01
C PHE A 170 10.74 -4.97 -14.84
N ARG A 171 9.45 -4.63 -14.88
CA ARG A 171 8.93 -3.44 -15.55
C ARG A 171 8.06 -2.63 -14.60
N LEU A 172 8.43 -1.37 -14.41
CA LEU A 172 7.64 -0.36 -13.74
C LEU A 172 6.76 0.35 -14.78
N ARG A 173 5.44 0.08 -14.73
CA ARG A 173 4.45 0.83 -15.50
C ARG A 173 3.84 1.88 -14.60
N TYR A 174 3.71 3.11 -15.06
CA TYR A 174 3.17 4.19 -14.25
C TYR A 174 2.26 5.12 -15.05
N ILE A 175 1.27 5.69 -14.36
CA ILE A 175 0.38 6.73 -14.87
C ILE A 175 0.94 8.06 -14.36
N PRO A 176 1.26 9.02 -15.26
CA PRO A 176 1.68 10.34 -14.84
C PRO A 176 0.56 11.09 -14.10
N ASP A 177 0.90 11.85 -13.06
CA ASP A 177 0.05 12.90 -12.48
C ASP A 177 0.08 14.15 -13.36
N SER A 178 -0.76 15.14 -13.07
CA SER A 178 -0.80 16.42 -13.77
C SER A 178 0.61 17.06 -13.84
N GLY A 179 1.16 17.10 -15.03
CA GLY A 179 2.54 17.58 -15.29
C GLY A 179 3.58 16.48 -15.48
N GLY A 180 3.25 15.21 -15.19
CA GLY A 180 4.15 14.06 -15.34
C GLY A 180 5.35 14.07 -14.39
N PRO A 181 6.01 12.94 -14.17
CA PRO A 181 7.33 12.97 -13.58
C PRO A 181 8.32 13.48 -14.63
N ASP A 182 9.13 14.46 -14.28
CA ASP A 182 10.42 14.64 -14.94
C ASP A 182 11.21 13.33 -14.77
N GLU A 183 11.88 12.85 -15.81
CA GLU A 183 12.73 11.65 -15.73
C GLU A 183 13.71 11.71 -14.55
N ARG A 184 14.18 12.93 -14.21
CA ARG A 184 15.02 13.18 -13.03
C ARG A 184 14.34 12.85 -11.71
N ASN A 185 13.02 13.05 -11.63
CA ASN A 185 12.24 12.76 -10.42
C ASN A 185 11.92 11.27 -10.28
N LEU A 186 11.82 10.52 -11.38
CA LEU A 186 11.57 9.07 -11.35
C LEU A 186 12.85 8.27 -11.06
N LYS A 187 14.02 8.80 -11.42
CA LYS A 187 15.30 8.13 -11.24
C LYS A 187 15.57 7.60 -9.82
N PRO A 188 15.33 8.35 -8.73
CA PRO A 188 15.52 7.84 -7.37
C PRO A 188 14.65 6.60 -7.07
N ALA A 189 13.39 6.58 -7.54
CA ALA A 189 12.54 5.41 -7.36
C ALA A 189 13.10 4.20 -8.13
N VAL A 190 13.49 4.38 -9.39
CA VAL A 190 14.07 3.31 -10.21
C VAL A 190 15.33 2.75 -9.54
N MET A 191 16.25 3.61 -9.10
CA MET A 191 17.46 3.17 -8.37
C MET A 191 17.13 2.40 -7.08
N GLY A 192 16.11 2.86 -6.33
CA GLY A 192 15.61 2.15 -5.14
C GLY A 192 15.07 0.76 -5.48
N LEU A 193 14.28 0.65 -6.55
CA LEU A 193 13.72 -0.62 -7.03
C LEU A 193 14.82 -1.57 -7.51
N GLU A 194 15.80 -1.08 -8.27
CA GLU A 194 16.96 -1.86 -8.72
C GLU A 194 17.80 -2.37 -7.54
N ALA A 195 17.98 -1.55 -6.52
CA ALA A 195 18.66 -1.95 -5.28
C ALA A 195 17.89 -3.02 -4.50
N LEU A 196 16.55 -2.96 -4.47
CA LEU A 196 15.69 -3.96 -3.84
C LEU A 196 15.69 -5.28 -4.62
N LEU A 197 15.55 -5.21 -5.93
CA LEU A 197 15.36 -6.38 -6.81
C LEU A 197 16.67 -7.00 -7.28
N LYS A 198 17.80 -6.28 -7.11
CA LYS A 198 19.15 -6.68 -7.56
C LYS A 198 19.23 -6.90 -9.07
N THR A 199 18.48 -6.13 -9.84
CA THR A 199 18.45 -6.17 -11.30
C THR A 199 17.94 -4.84 -11.86
N GLU A 200 18.16 -4.58 -13.13
CA GLU A 200 17.63 -3.43 -13.84
C GLU A 200 16.09 -3.45 -13.89
N VAL A 201 15.49 -2.26 -13.85
CA VAL A 201 14.04 -2.06 -13.90
C VAL A 201 13.70 -1.17 -15.10
N ALA A 202 13.05 -1.75 -16.11
CA ALA A 202 12.55 -0.98 -17.25
C ALA A 202 11.36 -0.11 -16.83
N THR A 203 11.22 1.08 -17.39
CA THR A 203 10.12 2.00 -17.11
C THR A 203 9.22 2.20 -18.32
N GLU A 204 7.92 2.32 -18.11
CA GLU A 204 6.93 2.56 -19.14
C GLU A 204 5.83 3.49 -18.63
N SER A 205 5.68 4.66 -19.26
CA SER A 205 4.55 5.55 -19.02
C SER A 205 3.33 5.03 -19.79
N VAL A 206 2.20 4.89 -19.09
CA VAL A 206 0.96 4.37 -19.68
C VAL A 206 -0.22 5.28 -19.36
N PRO A 207 -1.23 5.38 -20.25
CA PRO A 207 -2.41 6.21 -20.00
C PRO A 207 -3.36 5.61 -18.96
N THR A 208 -3.31 4.29 -18.77
CA THR A 208 -4.18 3.57 -17.83
C THR A 208 -3.53 2.27 -17.35
N LEU A 209 -3.88 1.90 -16.12
CA LEU A 209 -3.61 0.57 -15.56
C LEU A 209 -4.95 -0.01 -15.14
N LEU A 210 -5.27 -1.19 -15.65
CA LEU A 210 -6.54 -1.84 -15.39
C LEU A 210 -6.47 -2.66 -14.10
N PRO A 211 -7.59 -2.78 -13.36
CA PRO A 211 -7.70 -3.71 -12.27
C PRO A 211 -7.65 -5.15 -12.78
N GLU A 212 -7.40 -6.08 -11.89
CA GLU A 212 -7.55 -7.50 -12.16
C GLU A 212 -9.02 -7.90 -12.31
N ALA A 213 -9.29 -9.15 -12.72
CA ALA A 213 -10.64 -9.69 -12.83
C ALA A 213 -11.47 -9.59 -11.52
N SER A 214 -10.79 -9.51 -10.37
CA SER A 214 -11.40 -9.27 -9.06
C SER A 214 -11.83 -7.83 -8.81
N GLY A 215 -11.52 -6.91 -9.71
CA GLY A 215 -11.71 -5.47 -9.55
C GLY A 215 -10.62 -4.77 -8.73
N LYS A 216 -9.64 -5.51 -8.20
CA LYS A 216 -8.56 -4.94 -7.37
C LYS A 216 -7.37 -4.49 -8.20
N PHE A 217 -6.76 -3.39 -7.77
CA PHE A 217 -5.51 -2.89 -8.32
C PHE A 217 -4.33 -3.41 -7.51
N ARG A 218 -3.41 -4.11 -8.17
CA ARG A 218 -2.17 -4.55 -7.54
C ARG A 218 -1.03 -3.64 -7.94
N LEU A 219 -0.33 -3.09 -6.95
CA LEU A 219 0.90 -2.30 -7.18
C LEU A 219 2.08 -3.18 -7.55
N THR A 220 2.11 -4.39 -7.00
CA THR A 220 3.12 -5.42 -7.28
C THR A 220 2.43 -6.74 -7.59
N SER A 221 3.02 -7.55 -8.45
CA SER A 221 2.63 -8.96 -8.60
C SER A 221 3.77 -9.74 -9.26
N PRO A 222 4.05 -10.99 -8.78
CA PRO A 222 5.02 -11.88 -9.39
C PRO A 222 4.59 -12.37 -10.77
#